data_218ea9533481a379748e446b655aafbd
#
_entry.id   218ea9533481a379748e446b655aafbd
#
_cell.length_a   1.000
_cell.length_b   1.000
_cell.length_c   1.000
_cell.angle_alpha   90.00
_cell.angle_beta   90.00
_cell.angle_gamma   90.00
#
_symmetry.space_group_name_H-M   'P 1'
#
loop_
_entity.id
_entity.type
_entity.pdbx_description
1 polymer ?
#
loop_
_entity_poly.entity_id
_entity_poly.type
_entity_poly.pdbx_seq_one_letter_code
_entity_poly.pdbx_strand_id
1 'polypeptide(L)'
;MIQSTMKCVAIALCVLLAACTTDVYEPKPDPVPPTPEKPDPSLPNDFNQSTATIRQMTLTVEVNDEFNGQYDYQVWVYDVNPFYADDAKPLYGGVANGNKPYVRTMTLPQALETIYIMQIDPRKGKSVKTVLVDPSMKDLACDFKPASAVGTTTKSLLRSGEDNYNSGKAQPISAQDFFNMASKNNGSITLYKGAYKLVGEGYEAKALTLVGSVTLYVEGALSVSTLIGSSGATIVLDQKGSLKILEADGQSQGNGARLVVKSGAKFGELDDSFKPAYKLVDYDLENYGEVILSGYRSKNHAVELINYGTIKATNINMTAENSGNGGRIENHCKINVEAGLSLYNVGMFLGASTLLEARYMDAKEIECEMEKYSIFRITDTDDVSGQNLASFKSWNKIE
;
A
#
# COMPACT_ATOMS: atom_id res chain seq x y z
N MET A 1 -15.79 -63.76 26.43
CA MET A 1 -14.39 -64.03 26.07
C MET A 1 -13.70 -62.64 25.88
N ILE A 2 -13.75 -61.80 26.94
CA ILE A 2 -13.10 -60.49 27.01
C ILE A 2 -12.73 -60.32 28.49
N GLN A 3 -11.63 -60.89 28.94
CA GLN A 3 -11.09 -60.68 30.28
C GLN A 3 -9.67 -61.25 30.38
N SER A 4 -8.75 -60.82 29.49
CA SER A 4 -7.36 -61.31 29.62
C SER A 4 -6.30 -60.35 29.09
N THR A 5 -6.59 -59.06 28.89
CA THR A 5 -5.59 -58.08 28.35
C THR A 5 -5.30 -56.90 29.27
N MET A 6 -5.72 -56.97 30.54
CA MET A 6 -5.57 -55.83 31.47
C MET A 6 -4.62 -56.08 32.64
N LYS A 7 -3.76 -57.10 32.60
CA LYS A 7 -2.80 -57.38 33.65
C LYS A 7 -1.32 -57.23 33.30
N CYS A 8 -0.95 -56.84 32.09
CA CYS A 8 0.45 -56.67 31.69
C CYS A 8 0.96 -55.24 31.66
N VAL A 9 0.12 -54.20 31.89
CA VAL A 9 0.54 -52.79 31.84
C VAL A 9 0.95 -52.26 33.22
N ALA A 10 0.60 -52.92 34.33
CA ALA A 10 0.89 -52.46 35.68
C ALA A 10 2.28 -52.81 36.24
N ILE A 11 3.06 -53.65 35.55
CA ILE A 11 4.38 -54.10 36.07
C ILE A 11 5.56 -53.36 35.40
N ALA A 12 5.35 -52.66 34.29
CA ALA A 12 6.41 -51.89 33.62
C ALA A 12 6.65 -50.47 34.17
N LEU A 13 5.81 -49.99 35.12
CA LEU A 13 5.90 -48.61 35.66
C LEU A 13 6.62 -48.52 37.03
N CYS A 14 7.03 -49.63 37.63
CA CYS A 14 7.67 -49.64 38.96
C CYS A 14 9.20 -49.81 38.93
N VAL A 15 9.85 -49.95 37.78
CA VAL A 15 11.32 -50.16 37.71
C VAL A 15 12.12 -48.91 37.29
N LEU A 16 11.47 -47.77 37.03
CA LEU A 16 12.14 -46.55 36.61
C LEU A 16 12.29 -45.47 37.69
N LEU A 17 12.10 -45.81 38.98
CA LEU A 17 12.18 -44.83 40.08
C LEU A 17 13.34 -45.08 41.06
N ALA A 18 14.38 -45.81 40.69
CA ALA A 18 15.52 -46.08 41.57
C ALA A 18 16.87 -45.78 40.90
N ALA A 19 17.08 -44.56 40.44
CA ALA A 19 18.41 -44.03 40.11
C ALA A 19 18.41 -42.50 40.11
N CYS A 20 18.05 -41.88 41.23
CA CYS A 20 18.43 -40.51 41.51
C CYS A 20 19.49 -40.55 42.61
N THR A 21 20.75 -40.70 42.24
CA THR A 21 21.85 -40.28 43.09
C THR A 21 21.78 -38.74 43.13
N THR A 22 21.52 -38.23 44.32
CA THR A 22 21.61 -36.80 44.64
C THR A 22 23.07 -36.40 44.63
N ASP A 23 23.63 -36.02 43.50
CA ASP A 23 24.78 -35.15 43.49
C ASP A 23 24.29 -33.78 43.93
N VAL A 24 24.68 -33.44 45.15
CA VAL A 24 24.51 -32.10 45.70
C VAL A 24 25.38 -31.18 44.83
N TYR A 25 24.77 -30.53 43.87
CA TYR A 25 25.40 -29.48 43.10
C TYR A 25 25.59 -28.27 44.05
N GLU A 26 26.79 -28.06 44.56
CA GLU A 26 27.14 -26.81 45.20
C GLU A 26 27.14 -25.72 44.11
N PRO A 27 26.23 -24.72 44.17
CA PRO A 27 26.25 -23.63 43.21
C PRO A 27 27.59 -22.92 43.32
N LYS A 28 28.37 -22.91 42.24
CA LYS A 28 29.51 -21.99 42.14
C LYS A 28 29.00 -20.59 42.44
N PRO A 29 29.69 -19.82 43.29
CA PRO A 29 29.32 -18.45 43.52
C PRO A 29 29.28 -17.72 42.17
N ASP A 30 28.15 -17.03 41.90
CA ASP A 30 28.00 -16.21 40.72
C ASP A 30 29.23 -15.31 40.56
N PRO A 31 29.78 -15.16 39.35
CA PRO A 31 30.86 -14.24 39.09
C PRO A 31 30.39 -12.86 39.53
N VAL A 32 31.09 -12.30 40.51
CA VAL A 32 30.85 -10.95 40.99
C VAL A 32 30.81 -10.06 39.74
N PRO A 33 29.71 -9.31 39.47
CA PRO A 33 29.67 -8.39 38.34
C PRO A 33 30.92 -7.48 38.45
N PRO A 34 31.63 -7.25 37.34
CA PRO A 34 32.77 -6.36 37.38
C PRO A 34 32.30 -5.03 37.98
N THR A 35 32.95 -4.62 39.04
CA THR A 35 32.72 -3.30 39.65
C THR A 35 32.82 -2.30 38.52
N PRO A 36 31.77 -1.46 38.26
CA PRO A 36 31.85 -0.47 37.22
C PRO A 36 33.14 0.32 37.44
N GLU A 37 34.06 0.21 36.47
CA GLU A 37 35.27 1.01 36.47
C GLU A 37 34.83 2.47 36.60
N LYS A 38 35.33 3.12 37.66
CA LYS A 38 35.19 4.55 37.83
C LYS A 38 35.68 5.18 36.53
N PRO A 39 34.88 5.99 35.82
CA PRO A 39 35.34 6.61 34.58
C PRO A 39 36.68 7.29 34.83
N ASP A 40 37.66 6.93 34.03
CA ASP A 40 39.00 7.50 34.10
C ASP A 40 38.89 9.03 33.97
N PRO A 41 39.30 9.81 34.95
CA PRO A 41 39.20 11.26 34.87
C PRO A 41 40.16 11.89 33.84
N SER A 42 40.92 11.08 33.12
CA SER A 42 41.83 11.53 32.08
C SER A 42 41.26 11.41 30.63
N LEU A 43 39.95 11.41 30.46
CA LEU A 43 39.38 11.65 29.14
C LEU A 43 39.90 12.99 28.60
N PRO A 44 40.50 13.02 27.38
CA PRO A 44 41.07 14.24 26.83
C PRO A 44 40.04 15.37 26.91
N ASN A 45 40.48 16.57 27.27
CA ASN A 45 39.65 17.79 27.29
C ASN A 45 39.05 18.16 25.94
N ASP A 46 39.30 17.38 24.89
CA ASP A 46 38.76 17.50 23.53
C ASP A 46 37.42 16.83 23.37
N PHE A 47 36.90 16.15 24.42
CA PHE A 47 35.49 15.73 24.42
C PHE A 47 34.62 16.98 24.60
N ASN A 48 34.57 17.74 23.52
CA ASN A 48 33.73 18.92 23.42
C ASN A 48 32.26 18.43 23.45
N GLN A 49 31.65 18.44 24.63
CA GLN A 49 30.22 18.17 24.83
C GLN A 49 29.32 19.24 24.19
N SER A 50 29.84 20.01 23.24
CA SER A 50 29.06 20.93 22.41
C SER A 50 28.49 20.25 21.18
N THR A 51 28.35 18.94 21.12
CA THR A 51 27.42 18.31 20.20
C THR A 51 26.02 18.69 20.67
N ALA A 52 25.49 19.75 20.09
CA ALA A 52 24.11 20.13 20.32
C ALA A 52 23.24 18.88 20.08
N THR A 53 22.74 18.32 21.18
CA THR A 53 21.84 17.14 21.12
C THR A 53 20.49 17.45 20.48
N ILE A 54 20.28 18.75 20.20
CA ILE A 54 19.07 19.31 19.59
C ILE A 54 19.43 20.24 18.44
N ARG A 55 18.55 20.35 17.49
CA ARG A 55 18.61 21.29 16.35
C ARG A 55 17.32 22.06 16.22
N GLN A 56 17.40 23.27 15.69
CA GLN A 56 16.23 24.06 15.32
C GLN A 56 16.05 24.04 13.81
N MET A 57 14.80 23.91 13.39
CA MET A 57 14.42 23.98 11.99
C MET A 57 13.02 24.55 11.85
N THR A 58 12.74 25.19 10.71
CA THR A 58 11.42 25.70 10.38
C THR A 58 10.69 24.71 9.47
N LEU A 59 9.55 24.22 9.93
CA LEU A 59 8.64 23.39 9.12
C LEU A 59 7.55 24.27 8.50
N THR A 60 7.37 24.12 7.19
CA THR A 60 6.22 24.68 6.45
C THR A 60 5.38 23.53 5.90
N VAL A 61 4.08 23.48 6.22
CA VAL A 61 3.16 22.48 5.73
C VAL A 61 2.05 23.13 4.92
N GLU A 62 1.93 22.74 3.65
CA GLU A 62 0.82 23.07 2.78
C GLU A 62 -0.17 21.92 2.75
N VAL A 63 -1.44 22.19 3.07
CA VAL A 63 -2.50 21.17 3.10
C VAL A 63 -3.15 21.00 1.74
N ASN A 64 -3.67 19.80 1.47
CA ASN A 64 -4.53 19.57 0.31
C ASN A 64 -5.93 20.13 0.60
N ASP A 65 -6.12 21.40 0.30
CA ASP A 65 -7.37 22.12 0.60
C ASP A 65 -8.41 21.91 -0.50
N GLU A 66 -9.40 21.08 -0.22
CA GLU A 66 -10.55 20.83 -1.09
C GLU A 66 -11.70 21.85 -0.88
N PHE A 67 -11.55 22.78 0.06
CA PHE A 67 -12.60 23.70 0.49
C PHE A 67 -12.30 25.17 0.20
N ASN A 68 -11.30 25.46 -0.63
CA ASN A 68 -10.91 26.81 -1.05
C ASN A 68 -10.67 27.78 0.13
N GLY A 69 -10.02 27.32 1.19
CA GLY A 69 -9.69 28.12 2.36
C GLY A 69 -10.83 28.36 3.34
N GLN A 70 -12.00 27.74 3.14
CA GLN A 70 -13.17 27.93 4.03
C GLN A 70 -13.04 27.23 5.37
N TYR A 71 -12.24 26.18 5.45
CA TYR A 71 -12.07 25.36 6.66
C TYR A 71 -10.61 25.16 6.98
N ASP A 72 -10.31 25.04 8.27
CA ASP A 72 -8.98 24.74 8.75
C ASP A 72 -8.77 23.21 8.84
N TYR A 73 -7.60 22.79 8.39
CA TYR A 73 -7.06 21.46 8.56
C TYR A 73 -6.18 21.44 9.81
N GLN A 74 -6.26 20.38 10.59
CA GLN A 74 -5.33 20.20 11.69
C GLN A 74 -4.03 19.60 11.13
N VAL A 75 -2.89 20.10 11.61
CA VAL A 75 -1.57 19.59 11.27
C VAL A 75 -0.88 19.16 12.56
N TRP A 76 -0.42 17.91 12.58
CA TRP A 76 0.29 17.33 13.72
C TRP A 76 1.62 16.75 13.26
N VAL A 77 2.66 16.90 14.08
CA VAL A 77 4.02 16.40 13.81
C VAL A 77 4.38 15.39 14.88
N TYR A 78 4.89 14.23 14.48
CA TYR A 78 5.27 13.11 15.35
C TYR A 78 6.68 12.64 15.04
N ASP A 79 7.35 12.02 16.01
CA ASP A 79 8.60 11.29 15.87
C ASP A 79 8.38 9.81 15.53
N VAL A 80 7.18 9.30 15.76
CA VAL A 80 6.74 7.95 15.39
C VAL A 80 5.50 8.03 14.51
N ASN A 81 5.28 7.04 13.66
CA ASN A 81 4.11 7.05 12.78
C ASN A 81 2.82 6.89 13.59
N PRO A 82 1.92 7.91 13.61
CA PRO A 82 0.71 7.88 14.44
C PRO A 82 -0.36 6.90 13.96
N PHE A 83 -0.18 6.25 12.81
CA PHE A 83 -1.04 5.15 12.40
C PHE A 83 -0.60 3.81 13.01
N TYR A 84 0.60 3.75 13.58
CA TYR A 84 1.21 2.51 14.03
C TYR A 84 1.47 2.44 15.52
N ALA A 85 1.43 3.59 16.19
CA ALA A 85 1.61 3.68 17.61
C ALA A 85 0.34 4.30 18.23
N ASP A 86 -0.44 3.48 18.91
CA ASP A 86 -1.70 3.92 19.55
C ASP A 86 -1.47 4.99 20.63
N ASP A 87 -0.26 5.05 21.17
CA ASP A 87 0.19 6.00 22.20
C ASP A 87 1.02 7.16 21.61
N ALA A 88 1.11 7.28 20.28
CA ALA A 88 1.85 8.35 19.61
C ALA A 88 1.38 9.73 20.09
N LYS A 89 2.30 10.51 20.65
CA LYS A 89 2.03 11.88 21.09
C LYS A 89 2.60 12.86 20.07
N PRO A 90 1.83 13.86 19.64
CA PRO A 90 2.35 14.86 18.73
C PRO A 90 3.42 15.70 19.43
N LEU A 91 4.52 15.92 18.75
CA LEU A 91 5.57 16.85 19.17
C LEU A 91 5.11 18.31 18.99
N TYR A 92 4.43 18.57 17.86
CA TYR A 92 3.93 19.88 17.51
C TYR A 92 2.55 19.74 16.83
N GLY A 93 1.75 20.81 16.87
CA GLY A 93 0.46 20.86 16.21
C GLY A 93 0.00 22.27 15.93
N GLY A 94 -0.94 22.39 15.01
CA GLY A 94 -1.57 23.64 14.63
C GLY A 94 -2.59 23.45 13.53
N VAL A 95 -2.89 24.53 12.82
CA VAL A 95 -3.87 24.56 11.74
C VAL A 95 -3.27 25.19 10.48
N ALA A 96 -3.77 24.75 9.33
CA ALA A 96 -3.47 25.33 8.02
C ALA A 96 -4.73 25.30 7.16
N ASN A 97 -4.77 26.14 6.13
CA ASN A 97 -5.77 26.06 5.06
C ASN A 97 -5.14 26.46 3.72
N GLY A 98 -5.91 26.44 2.64
CA GLY A 98 -5.40 26.75 1.29
C GLY A 98 -4.78 28.13 1.14
N ASN A 99 -5.13 29.08 2.02
CA ASN A 99 -4.64 30.45 2.01
C ASN A 99 -3.50 30.68 3.01
N LYS A 100 -3.35 29.80 4.00
CA LYS A 100 -2.38 29.96 5.09
C LYS A 100 -1.75 28.61 5.44
N PRO A 101 -0.48 28.38 5.05
CA PRO A 101 0.25 27.19 5.44
C PRO A 101 0.50 27.16 6.96
N TYR A 102 0.70 25.96 7.50
CA TYR A 102 1.23 25.81 8.85
C TYR A 102 2.73 26.08 8.81
N VAL A 103 3.21 27.04 9.58
CA VAL A 103 4.64 27.36 9.70
C VAL A 103 5.03 27.30 11.15
N ARG A 104 6.05 26.51 11.48
CA ARG A 104 6.52 26.32 12.86
C ARG A 104 8.01 26.13 12.93
N THR A 105 8.69 26.91 13.77
CA THR A 105 10.05 26.59 14.20
C THR A 105 9.98 25.48 15.25
N MET A 106 10.68 24.39 15.00
CA MET A 106 10.72 23.20 15.84
C MET A 106 12.11 23.01 16.40
N THR A 107 12.17 22.46 17.62
CA THR A 107 13.41 21.96 18.22
C THR A 107 13.31 20.43 18.23
N LEU A 108 14.20 19.75 17.53
CA LEU A 108 14.21 18.30 17.37
C LEU A 108 15.52 17.71 17.86
N PRO A 109 15.52 16.46 18.35
CA PRO A 109 16.76 15.72 18.63
C PRO A 109 17.65 15.66 17.39
N GLN A 110 18.96 15.81 17.56
CA GLN A 110 19.93 15.71 16.46
C GLN A 110 19.89 14.35 15.77
N ALA A 111 19.64 13.29 16.52
CA ALA A 111 19.58 11.91 16.03
C ALA A 111 18.25 11.55 15.33
N LEU A 112 17.26 12.46 15.31
CA LEU A 112 15.98 12.19 14.66
C LEU A 112 16.12 12.37 13.16
N GLU A 113 16.09 11.28 12.42
CA GLU A 113 16.25 11.27 10.96
C GLU A 113 14.93 11.33 10.20
N THR A 114 13.80 11.12 10.90
CA THR A 114 12.48 11.02 10.27
C THR A 114 11.43 11.64 11.17
N ILE A 115 10.54 12.43 10.59
CA ILE A 115 9.30 12.89 11.23
C ILE A 115 8.10 12.50 10.40
N TYR A 116 6.96 12.38 11.07
CA TYR A 116 5.68 12.08 10.47
C TYR A 116 4.76 13.28 10.63
N ILE A 117 4.28 13.78 9.50
CA ILE A 117 3.39 14.93 9.49
C ILE A 117 2.00 14.42 9.12
N MET A 118 1.03 14.60 10.01
CA MET A 118 -0.35 14.21 9.81
C MET A 118 -1.20 15.44 9.54
N GLN A 119 -1.95 15.40 8.44
CA GLN A 119 -3.04 16.30 8.13
C GLN A 119 -4.36 15.64 8.51
N ILE A 120 -5.25 16.36 9.17
CA ILE A 120 -6.64 15.94 9.42
C ILE A 120 -7.55 16.96 8.75
N ASP A 121 -8.35 16.50 7.80
CA ASP A 121 -9.29 17.33 7.08
C ASP A 121 -10.54 17.67 7.94
N PRO A 122 -11.39 18.63 7.53
CA PRO A 122 -12.62 18.98 8.24
C PRO A 122 -13.62 17.82 8.37
N ARG A 123 -13.54 16.80 7.51
CA ARG A 123 -14.36 15.58 7.57
C ARG A 123 -13.73 14.49 8.44
N LYS A 124 -12.64 14.81 9.15
CA LYS A 124 -11.84 13.92 9.99
C LYS A 124 -11.04 12.84 9.23
N GLY A 125 -10.90 12.98 7.90
CA GLY A 125 -9.97 12.17 7.12
C GLY A 125 -8.53 12.45 7.53
N LYS A 126 -7.72 11.42 7.72
CA LYS A 126 -6.33 11.52 8.16
C LYS A 126 -5.39 11.13 7.03
N SER A 127 -4.40 11.94 6.77
CA SER A 127 -3.30 11.65 5.84
C SER A 127 -1.97 11.88 6.55
N VAL A 128 -1.01 10.99 6.37
CA VAL A 128 0.33 11.11 6.97
C VAL A 128 1.38 11.11 5.87
N LYS A 129 2.34 12.02 5.97
CA LYS A 129 3.56 12.00 5.18
C LYS A 129 4.77 11.76 6.05
N THR A 130 5.63 10.88 5.58
CA THR A 130 6.96 10.64 6.15
C THR A 130 7.94 11.62 5.54
N VAL A 131 8.68 12.35 6.36
CA VAL A 131 9.65 13.35 5.92
C VAL A 131 11.00 13.04 6.53
N LEU A 132 12.01 12.86 5.68
CA LEU A 132 13.39 12.69 6.11
C LEU A 132 13.94 14.05 6.55
N VAL A 133 14.66 14.03 7.64
CA VAL A 133 15.21 15.22 8.27
C VAL A 133 16.72 15.12 8.30
N ASP A 134 17.38 15.72 7.31
CA ASP A 134 18.84 15.80 7.27
C ASP A 134 19.33 16.76 8.37
N PRO A 135 20.40 16.39 9.13
CA PRO A 135 20.98 17.24 10.18
C PRO A 135 21.40 18.63 9.71
N SER A 136 21.70 18.81 8.44
CA SER A 136 22.11 20.09 7.86
C SER A 136 20.94 21.01 7.45
N MET A 137 19.70 20.48 7.40
CA MET A 137 18.52 21.26 6.98
C MET A 137 18.11 22.25 8.07
N LYS A 138 17.87 23.50 7.66
CA LYS A 138 17.28 24.54 8.49
C LYS A 138 15.81 24.74 8.22
N ASP A 139 15.37 24.46 6.99
CA ASP A 139 14.01 24.61 6.54
C ASP A 139 13.52 23.28 5.94
N LEU A 140 12.30 22.91 6.26
CA LEU A 140 11.63 21.70 5.82
C LEU A 140 10.27 22.08 5.26
N ALA A 141 9.97 21.66 4.04
CA ALA A 141 8.66 21.83 3.42
C ALA A 141 7.95 20.48 3.28
N CYS A 142 6.68 20.45 3.62
CA CYS A 142 5.80 19.31 3.40
C CYS A 142 4.54 19.80 2.70
N ASP A 143 4.29 19.29 1.51
CA ASP A 143 3.12 19.65 0.72
C ASP A 143 2.19 18.44 0.62
N PHE A 144 0.95 18.59 1.11
CA PHE A 144 -0.11 17.59 0.98
C PHE A 144 -0.91 17.74 -0.31
N LYS A 145 -0.74 18.82 -1.05
CA LYS A 145 -1.39 18.98 -2.36
C LYS A 145 -0.93 17.85 -3.28
N PRO A 146 -1.81 17.29 -4.11
CA PRO A 146 -1.37 16.45 -5.19
C PRO A 146 -0.38 17.24 -6.04
N ALA A 147 0.76 16.66 -6.39
CA ALA A 147 1.80 17.33 -7.14
C ALA A 147 1.20 17.91 -8.42
N SER A 148 0.87 19.20 -8.43
CA SER A 148 0.60 19.93 -9.67
C SER A 148 1.88 19.86 -10.49
N ALA A 149 1.75 19.44 -11.74
CA ALA A 149 2.87 19.29 -12.65
C ALA A 149 3.49 20.64 -13.01
N VAL A 150 4.24 21.25 -12.07
CA VAL A 150 5.18 22.33 -12.35
C VAL A 150 6.44 22.08 -11.52
N GLY A 151 7.49 21.75 -12.24
CA GLY A 151 8.84 21.44 -11.89
C GLY A 151 9.38 22.01 -10.57
N THR A 152 9.58 21.14 -9.62
CA THR A 152 10.78 21.15 -8.78
C THR A 152 11.09 19.71 -8.35
N THR A 153 12.21 19.25 -8.78
CA THR A 153 12.70 17.87 -8.72
C THR A 153 13.08 17.51 -7.28
N THR A 154 12.15 16.93 -6.54
CA THR A 154 12.55 15.87 -5.64
C THR A 154 12.20 14.56 -6.37
N LYS A 155 13.17 14.03 -7.09
CA LYS A 155 13.07 12.69 -7.65
C LYS A 155 12.88 11.71 -6.48
N SER A 156 11.62 11.39 -6.19
CA SER A 156 11.30 10.16 -5.50
C SER A 156 11.82 9.03 -6.39
N LEU A 157 12.80 8.30 -5.92
CA LEU A 157 13.38 7.13 -6.58
C LEU A 157 12.34 6.03 -6.90
N LEU A 158 11.10 6.21 -6.46
CA LEU A 158 9.98 5.26 -6.58
C LEU A 158 9.05 5.52 -7.79
N ARG A 159 9.26 6.57 -8.58
CA ARG A 159 8.40 6.90 -9.73
C ARG A 159 8.97 6.53 -11.10
N SER A 160 10.03 5.75 -11.16
CA SER A 160 10.69 5.41 -12.45
C SER A 160 9.80 4.62 -13.42
N GLY A 161 8.74 3.97 -12.94
CA GLY A 161 7.79 3.23 -13.79
C GLY A 161 6.77 4.12 -14.51
N GLU A 162 6.26 5.18 -13.85
CA GLU A 162 5.23 6.06 -14.42
C GLU A 162 5.68 6.78 -15.69
N ASP A 163 6.95 7.15 -15.78
CA ASP A 163 7.55 7.83 -16.95
C ASP A 163 7.54 6.96 -18.21
N ASN A 164 7.39 5.65 -18.09
CA ASN A 164 7.27 4.74 -19.24
C ASN A 164 5.96 4.90 -19.99
N TYR A 165 4.95 5.52 -19.39
CA TYR A 165 3.62 5.70 -19.96
C TYR A 165 3.43 7.11 -20.49
N ASN A 166 4.00 7.40 -21.67
CA ASN A 166 3.92 8.70 -22.32
C ASN A 166 3.02 8.66 -23.56
N SER A 167 1.95 9.45 -23.55
CA SER A 167 0.97 9.55 -24.64
C SER A 167 1.42 10.39 -25.84
N GLY A 168 2.61 11.00 -25.79
CA GLY A 168 3.07 11.97 -26.79
C GLY A 168 3.06 11.47 -28.24
N LYS A 169 3.24 10.16 -28.43
CA LYS A 169 3.21 9.50 -29.74
C LYS A 169 1.90 8.75 -30.03
N ALA A 170 0.95 8.77 -29.12
CA ALA A 170 -0.33 8.09 -29.29
C ALA A 170 -1.23 8.81 -30.28
N GLN A 171 -1.90 8.04 -31.12
CA GLN A 171 -2.85 8.58 -32.10
C GLN A 171 -4.12 9.05 -31.39
N PRO A 172 -4.51 10.31 -31.50
CA PRO A 172 -5.76 10.78 -30.94
C PRO A 172 -6.96 10.20 -31.70
N ILE A 173 -7.98 9.77 -30.98
CA ILE A 173 -9.28 9.41 -31.51
C ILE A 173 -10.22 10.55 -31.09
N SER A 174 -10.90 11.20 -32.05
CA SER A 174 -11.91 12.19 -31.70
C SER A 174 -13.16 11.55 -31.11
N ALA A 175 -13.91 12.27 -30.27
CA ALA A 175 -15.19 11.77 -29.74
C ALA A 175 -16.17 11.38 -30.87
N GLN A 176 -16.18 12.13 -31.99
CA GLN A 176 -16.99 11.82 -33.13
C GLN A 176 -16.56 10.52 -33.84
N ASP A 177 -15.25 10.30 -34.02
CA ASP A 177 -14.74 9.05 -34.60
C ASP A 177 -15.05 7.86 -33.70
N PHE A 178 -14.87 8.03 -32.39
CA PHE A 178 -15.22 7.01 -31.41
C PHE A 178 -16.70 6.66 -31.45
N PHE A 179 -17.59 7.67 -31.49
CA PHE A 179 -19.02 7.47 -31.65
C PHE A 179 -19.34 6.76 -32.96
N ASN A 180 -18.72 7.16 -34.08
CA ASN A 180 -18.93 6.52 -35.38
C ASN A 180 -18.49 5.05 -35.38
N MET A 181 -17.39 4.72 -34.71
CA MET A 181 -16.93 3.34 -34.55
C MET A 181 -17.93 2.52 -33.73
N ALA A 182 -18.43 3.07 -32.62
CA ALA A 182 -19.45 2.43 -31.78
C ALA A 182 -20.74 2.19 -32.55
N SER A 183 -21.23 3.20 -33.26
CA SER A 183 -22.50 3.13 -34.01
C SER A 183 -22.48 2.08 -35.12
N LYS A 184 -21.35 1.89 -35.79
CA LYS A 184 -21.18 0.88 -36.82
C LYS A 184 -21.22 -0.56 -36.30
N ASN A 185 -20.92 -0.76 -35.01
CA ASN A 185 -20.76 -2.08 -34.41
C ASN A 185 -21.69 -2.28 -33.19
N ASN A 186 -22.91 -1.77 -33.27
CA ASN A 186 -23.93 -1.94 -32.24
C ASN A 186 -23.45 -1.52 -30.82
N GLY A 187 -22.76 -0.39 -30.74
CA GLY A 187 -22.22 0.17 -29.50
C GLY A 187 -20.87 -0.41 -29.06
N SER A 188 -20.31 -1.34 -29.84
CA SER A 188 -19.04 -1.99 -29.48
C SER A 188 -17.88 -1.43 -30.30
N ILE A 189 -16.73 -1.27 -29.65
CA ILE A 189 -15.47 -0.83 -30.27
C ILE A 189 -14.40 -1.86 -30.00
N THR A 190 -13.64 -2.20 -31.04
CA THR A 190 -12.44 -3.03 -30.89
C THR A 190 -11.24 -2.26 -31.42
N LEU A 191 -10.22 -2.09 -30.58
CA LEU A 191 -8.95 -1.51 -30.96
C LEU A 191 -7.90 -2.61 -31.11
N TYR A 192 -7.17 -2.55 -32.20
CA TYR A 192 -6.10 -3.50 -32.52
C TYR A 192 -4.78 -2.76 -32.57
N LYS A 193 -3.74 -3.36 -32.07
CA LYS A 193 -2.33 -2.97 -32.18
C LYS A 193 -2.07 -1.47 -32.40
N GLY A 194 -1.43 -0.83 -31.46
CA GLY A 194 -1.07 0.59 -31.57
C GLY A 194 -1.28 1.35 -30.26
N ALA A 195 -0.91 2.62 -30.27
CA ALA A 195 -1.11 3.53 -29.16
C ALA A 195 -2.16 4.58 -29.54
N TYR A 196 -3.20 4.69 -28.73
CA TYR A 196 -4.32 5.60 -28.93
C TYR A 196 -4.50 6.51 -27.71
N LYS A 197 -5.07 7.70 -27.90
CA LYS A 197 -5.45 8.56 -26.79
C LYS A 197 -6.82 9.19 -26.97
N LEU A 198 -7.54 9.29 -25.86
CA LEU A 198 -8.83 9.93 -25.74
C LEU A 198 -8.65 11.20 -24.92
N VAL A 199 -8.95 12.35 -25.51
CA VAL A 199 -8.76 13.67 -24.89
C VAL A 199 -10.07 14.43 -24.90
N GLY A 200 -10.53 14.92 -23.74
CA GLY A 200 -11.81 15.62 -23.59
C GLY A 200 -12.94 14.69 -23.18
N GLU A 201 -14.16 15.00 -23.54
CA GLU A 201 -15.38 14.34 -23.10
C GLU A 201 -16.13 13.67 -24.24
N GLY A 202 -17.13 12.84 -23.91
CA GLY A 202 -18.07 12.24 -24.86
C GLY A 202 -17.64 10.90 -25.45
N TYR A 203 -16.74 10.18 -24.80
CA TYR A 203 -16.36 8.83 -25.20
C TYR A 203 -17.26 7.82 -24.49
N GLU A 204 -18.26 7.31 -25.23
CA GLU A 204 -19.22 6.34 -24.72
C GLU A 204 -19.31 5.12 -25.62
N ALA A 205 -19.30 3.93 -25.04
CA ALA A 205 -19.51 2.68 -25.75
C ALA A 205 -20.17 1.63 -24.84
N LYS A 206 -20.94 0.71 -25.46
CA LYS A 206 -21.46 -0.44 -24.76
C LYS A 206 -20.32 -1.40 -24.37
N ALA A 207 -19.42 -1.67 -25.31
CA ALA A 207 -18.26 -2.49 -25.04
C ALA A 207 -17.02 -1.89 -25.71
N LEU A 208 -15.89 -1.91 -24.97
CA LEU A 208 -14.58 -1.59 -25.52
C LEU A 208 -13.66 -2.79 -25.34
N THR A 209 -13.17 -3.32 -26.45
CA THR A 209 -12.26 -4.46 -26.49
C THR A 209 -10.89 -4.03 -27.01
N LEU A 210 -9.84 -4.33 -26.28
CA LEU A 210 -8.46 -4.08 -26.66
C LEU A 210 -7.78 -5.41 -26.99
N VAL A 211 -7.28 -5.56 -28.21
CA VAL A 211 -6.73 -6.82 -28.71
C VAL A 211 -5.24 -6.69 -29.02
N GLY A 212 -4.44 -7.54 -28.39
CA GLY A 212 -3.00 -7.58 -28.58
C GLY A 212 -2.29 -6.37 -27.98
N SER A 213 -1.16 -5.97 -28.56
CA SER A 213 -0.33 -4.86 -28.06
C SER A 213 -0.97 -3.49 -28.34
N VAL A 214 -2.06 -3.20 -27.65
CA VAL A 214 -2.76 -1.89 -27.68
C VAL A 214 -2.41 -1.13 -26.41
N THR A 215 -2.05 0.14 -26.55
CA THR A 215 -1.98 1.07 -25.42
C THR A 215 -3.04 2.16 -25.59
N LEU A 216 -3.95 2.25 -24.64
CA LEU A 216 -5.00 3.27 -24.63
C LEU A 216 -4.75 4.26 -23.50
N TYR A 217 -4.46 5.49 -23.84
CA TYR A 217 -4.34 6.60 -22.90
C TYR A 217 -5.69 7.30 -22.73
N VAL A 218 -6.20 7.33 -21.51
CA VAL A 218 -7.45 7.99 -21.15
C VAL A 218 -7.09 9.31 -20.46
N GLU A 219 -7.03 10.37 -21.26
CA GLU A 219 -6.76 11.76 -20.81
C GLU A 219 -8.07 12.57 -20.76
N GLY A 220 -9.20 11.93 -21.03
CA GLY A 220 -10.54 12.48 -21.04
C GLY A 220 -11.54 11.57 -20.34
N ALA A 221 -12.84 11.84 -20.52
CA ALA A 221 -13.92 11.05 -19.92
C ALA A 221 -14.33 9.89 -20.83
N LEU A 222 -14.08 8.66 -20.40
CA LEU A 222 -14.50 7.43 -21.05
C LEU A 222 -15.53 6.69 -20.20
N SER A 223 -16.69 6.40 -20.77
CA SER A 223 -17.75 5.59 -20.17
C SER A 223 -18.02 4.35 -20.99
N VAL A 224 -17.93 3.17 -20.40
CA VAL A 224 -18.20 1.88 -21.06
C VAL A 224 -19.04 1.00 -20.16
N SER A 225 -19.93 0.16 -20.74
CA SER A 225 -20.58 -0.88 -19.93
C SER A 225 -19.62 -2.04 -19.66
N THR A 226 -18.89 -2.45 -20.69
CA THR A 226 -17.93 -3.57 -20.57
C THR A 226 -16.57 -3.16 -21.11
N LEU A 227 -15.53 -3.41 -20.32
CA LEU A 227 -14.14 -3.21 -20.72
C LEU A 227 -13.41 -4.56 -20.75
N ILE A 228 -12.88 -4.92 -21.91
CA ILE A 228 -12.21 -6.20 -22.14
C ILE A 228 -10.79 -5.92 -22.66
N GLY A 229 -9.79 -6.43 -21.97
CA GLY A 229 -8.40 -6.37 -22.41
C GLY A 229 -7.86 -7.77 -22.69
N SER A 230 -7.12 -7.96 -23.77
CA SER A 230 -6.33 -9.17 -24.01
C SER A 230 -4.89 -9.01 -23.54
N SER A 231 -4.15 -10.11 -23.48
CA SER A 231 -2.73 -10.09 -23.17
C SER A 231 -1.96 -9.10 -24.05
N GLY A 232 -1.13 -8.27 -23.41
CA GLY A 232 -0.37 -7.20 -24.05
C GLY A 232 -1.13 -5.89 -24.23
N ALA A 233 -2.42 -5.82 -23.91
CA ALA A 233 -3.17 -4.56 -23.88
C ALA A 233 -2.85 -3.78 -22.60
N THR A 234 -2.70 -2.48 -22.72
CA THR A 234 -2.47 -1.57 -21.60
C THR A 234 -3.43 -0.40 -21.64
N ILE A 235 -4.09 -0.12 -20.54
CA ILE A 235 -4.91 1.07 -20.34
C ILE A 235 -4.17 1.97 -19.38
N VAL A 236 -3.97 3.22 -19.75
CA VAL A 236 -3.30 4.22 -18.92
C VAL A 236 -4.31 5.32 -18.58
N LEU A 237 -4.71 5.38 -17.33
CA LEU A 237 -5.58 6.45 -16.83
C LEU A 237 -4.72 7.61 -16.36
N ASP A 238 -4.82 8.73 -17.08
CA ASP A 238 -4.08 9.95 -16.78
C ASP A 238 -4.79 10.79 -15.70
N GLN A 239 -4.08 11.71 -15.09
CA GLN A 239 -4.58 12.58 -14.03
C GLN A 239 -5.88 13.33 -14.40
N LYS A 240 -6.03 13.71 -15.67
CA LYS A 240 -7.22 14.41 -16.17
C LYS A 240 -8.28 13.45 -16.71
N GLY A 241 -7.96 12.17 -16.76
CA GLY A 241 -8.82 11.14 -17.29
C GLY A 241 -9.84 10.65 -16.27
N SER A 242 -10.99 10.20 -16.78
CA SER A 242 -12.03 9.52 -16.03
C SER A 242 -12.43 8.26 -16.78
N LEU A 243 -12.42 7.13 -16.09
CA LEU A 243 -12.87 5.86 -16.65
C LEU A 243 -14.04 5.34 -15.82
N LYS A 244 -15.23 5.31 -16.42
CA LYS A 244 -16.45 4.79 -15.80
C LYS A 244 -16.83 3.46 -16.41
N ILE A 245 -17.19 2.48 -15.58
CA ILE A 245 -17.74 1.19 -15.98
C ILE A 245 -19.21 1.16 -15.54
N LEU A 246 -20.12 1.14 -16.53
CA LEU A 246 -21.56 1.40 -16.34
C LEU A 246 -22.39 0.14 -16.08
N GLU A 247 -21.82 -1.06 -16.19
CA GLU A 247 -22.57 -2.29 -15.89
C GLU A 247 -22.86 -2.40 -14.39
N ALA A 248 -23.97 -3.04 -14.05
CA ALA A 248 -24.45 -3.18 -12.66
C ALA A 248 -23.40 -3.79 -11.71
N ASP A 249 -22.54 -4.65 -12.22
CA ASP A 249 -21.44 -5.25 -11.44
C ASP A 249 -20.11 -4.53 -11.63
N GLY A 250 -20.06 -3.49 -12.46
CA GLY A 250 -18.86 -2.71 -12.77
C GLY A 250 -17.67 -3.57 -13.22
N GLN A 251 -17.93 -4.68 -13.94
CA GLN A 251 -16.90 -5.66 -14.26
C GLN A 251 -16.02 -5.25 -15.41
N SER A 252 -14.73 -5.45 -15.24
CA SER A 252 -13.74 -5.35 -16.30
C SER A 252 -12.92 -6.65 -16.33
N GLN A 253 -12.74 -7.24 -17.54
CA GLN A 253 -12.02 -8.49 -17.73
C GLN A 253 -10.76 -8.26 -18.53
N GLY A 254 -9.61 -8.57 -17.95
CA GLY A 254 -8.30 -8.21 -18.48
C GLY A 254 -7.55 -9.31 -19.21
N ASN A 255 -7.79 -10.57 -18.94
CA ASN A 255 -7.08 -11.70 -19.52
C ASN A 255 -5.56 -11.47 -19.69
N GLY A 256 -4.91 -10.91 -18.69
CA GLY A 256 -3.48 -10.50 -18.72
C GLY A 256 -3.25 -9.13 -19.37
N ALA A 257 -4.28 -8.29 -19.48
CA ALA A 257 -4.12 -6.87 -19.79
C ALA A 257 -3.66 -6.09 -18.54
N ARG A 258 -3.09 -4.91 -18.77
CA ARG A 258 -2.61 -4.02 -17.69
C ARG A 258 -3.46 -2.77 -17.57
N LEU A 259 -3.81 -2.39 -16.34
CA LEU A 259 -4.34 -1.07 -16.01
C LEU A 259 -3.31 -0.29 -15.21
N VAL A 260 -2.94 0.88 -15.72
CA VAL A 260 -2.04 1.83 -15.08
C VAL A 260 -2.84 3.03 -14.63
N VAL A 261 -2.80 3.35 -13.35
CA VAL A 261 -3.44 4.55 -12.79
C VAL A 261 -2.34 5.53 -12.41
N LYS A 262 -2.18 6.61 -13.17
CA LYS A 262 -1.11 7.59 -12.96
C LYS A 262 -1.30 8.41 -11.71
N SER A 263 -0.24 9.05 -11.25
CA SER A 263 -0.26 9.96 -10.10
C SER A 263 -1.30 11.07 -10.29
N GLY A 264 -2.16 11.25 -9.28
CA GLY A 264 -3.27 12.20 -9.34
C GLY A 264 -4.51 11.69 -10.10
N ALA A 265 -4.43 10.54 -10.79
CA ALA A 265 -5.59 9.88 -11.36
C ALA A 265 -6.37 9.09 -10.30
N LYS A 266 -7.66 8.90 -10.57
CA LYS A 266 -8.55 8.09 -9.72
C LYS A 266 -9.30 7.08 -10.58
N PHE A 267 -9.21 5.82 -10.19
CA PHE A 267 -10.00 4.74 -10.80
C PHE A 267 -10.96 4.15 -9.77
N GLY A 268 -12.21 4.06 -10.17
CA GLY A 268 -13.28 3.58 -9.32
C GLY A 268 -13.96 4.68 -8.51
N GLU A 269 -15.17 4.41 -8.12
CA GLU A 269 -16.03 5.32 -7.35
C GLU A 269 -16.88 4.53 -6.35
N LEU A 270 -17.46 5.23 -5.41
CA LEU A 270 -18.49 4.69 -4.52
C LEU A 270 -19.85 4.82 -5.21
N ASP A 271 -20.69 3.80 -5.08
CA ASP A 271 -22.10 3.87 -5.48
C ASP A 271 -22.94 4.75 -4.52
N ASP A 272 -24.23 4.88 -4.82
CA ASP A 272 -25.17 5.67 -3.99
C ASP A 272 -25.29 5.15 -2.54
N SER A 273 -24.84 3.92 -2.28
CA SER A 273 -24.80 3.31 -0.95
C SER A 273 -23.43 3.47 -0.26
N PHE A 274 -22.54 4.30 -0.82
CA PHE A 274 -21.16 4.50 -0.37
C PHE A 274 -20.28 3.23 -0.41
N LYS A 275 -20.61 2.29 -1.32
CA LYS A 275 -19.83 1.07 -1.55
C LYS A 275 -19.04 1.17 -2.85
N PRO A 276 -17.84 0.59 -2.92
CA PRO A 276 -17.09 0.52 -4.15
C PRO A 276 -17.87 -0.22 -5.26
N ALA A 277 -17.97 0.39 -6.45
CA ALA A 277 -18.81 -0.12 -7.54
C ALA A 277 -18.05 -1.02 -8.52
N TYR A 278 -16.74 -0.82 -8.72
CA TYR A 278 -16.00 -1.43 -9.83
C TYR A 278 -15.27 -2.71 -9.41
N LYS A 279 -15.16 -3.65 -10.35
CA LYS A 279 -14.45 -4.91 -10.19
C LYS A 279 -13.48 -5.14 -11.34
N LEU A 280 -12.24 -5.47 -11.00
CA LEU A 280 -11.22 -5.91 -11.96
C LEU A 280 -11.01 -7.42 -11.87
N VAL A 281 -10.99 -8.10 -13.02
CA VAL A 281 -10.75 -9.54 -13.13
C VAL A 281 -9.66 -9.80 -14.15
N ASP A 282 -8.60 -10.50 -13.76
CA ASP A 282 -7.46 -10.86 -14.61
C ASP A 282 -6.69 -9.67 -15.23
N TYR A 283 -6.68 -8.51 -14.57
CA TYR A 283 -5.84 -7.37 -14.92
C TYR A 283 -4.59 -7.32 -14.06
N ASP A 284 -3.44 -7.05 -14.67
CA ASP A 284 -2.33 -6.45 -13.94
C ASP A 284 -2.71 -5.02 -13.54
N LEU A 285 -2.48 -4.65 -12.31
CA LEU A 285 -2.76 -3.31 -11.79
C LEU A 285 -1.49 -2.61 -11.34
N GLU A 286 -1.14 -1.50 -11.99
CA GLU A 286 -0.03 -0.65 -11.61
C GLU A 286 -0.57 0.71 -11.18
N ASN A 287 -0.56 0.99 -9.88
CA ASN A 287 -1.22 2.16 -9.30
C ASN A 287 -0.23 3.17 -8.73
N TYR A 288 -0.27 4.39 -9.24
CA TYR A 288 0.43 5.56 -8.71
C TYR A 288 -0.53 6.61 -8.12
N GLY A 289 -1.84 6.43 -8.33
CA GLY A 289 -2.92 7.34 -7.92
C GLY A 289 -3.80 6.76 -6.82
N GLU A 290 -5.11 6.88 -7.02
CA GLU A 290 -6.14 6.33 -6.12
C GLU A 290 -6.98 5.29 -6.85
N VAL A 291 -7.15 4.11 -6.23
CA VAL A 291 -7.98 3.03 -6.76
C VAL A 291 -9.03 2.61 -5.74
N ILE A 292 -10.31 2.57 -6.15
CA ILE A 292 -11.44 2.15 -5.32
C ILE A 292 -12.20 1.04 -6.02
N LEU A 293 -12.21 -0.18 -5.44
CA LEU A 293 -12.76 -1.38 -6.04
C LEU A 293 -13.70 -2.14 -5.11
N SER A 294 -14.80 -2.67 -5.63
CA SER A 294 -15.59 -3.72 -4.94
C SER A 294 -14.85 -5.06 -4.95
N GLY A 295 -13.98 -5.30 -5.93
CA GLY A 295 -13.19 -6.51 -6.00
C GLY A 295 -12.04 -6.44 -6.99
N TYR A 296 -10.95 -7.05 -6.63
CA TYR A 296 -9.82 -7.36 -7.50
C TYR A 296 -9.62 -8.87 -7.50
N ARG A 297 -9.65 -9.49 -8.68
CA ARG A 297 -9.65 -10.95 -8.76
C ARG A 297 -8.75 -11.47 -9.87
N SER A 298 -7.94 -12.47 -9.53
CA SER A 298 -7.28 -13.39 -10.44
C SER A 298 -8.17 -14.63 -10.63
N LYS A 299 -8.56 -14.93 -11.87
CA LYS A 299 -9.42 -16.07 -12.19
C LYS A 299 -8.73 -17.07 -13.11
N ASN A 300 -8.21 -16.61 -14.23
CA ASN A 300 -7.59 -17.43 -15.25
C ASN A 300 -6.10 -17.16 -15.44
N HIS A 301 -5.62 -16.03 -14.95
CA HIS A 301 -4.24 -15.59 -15.08
C HIS A 301 -3.67 -15.20 -13.73
N ALA A 302 -2.41 -15.50 -13.52
CA ALA A 302 -1.63 -14.88 -12.47
C ALA A 302 -1.55 -13.38 -12.75
N VAL A 303 -1.86 -12.54 -11.76
CA VAL A 303 -1.89 -11.08 -11.92
C VAL A 303 -0.83 -10.41 -11.05
N GLU A 304 -0.36 -9.27 -11.51
CA GLU A 304 0.53 -8.41 -10.75
C GLU A 304 -0.24 -7.19 -10.22
N LEU A 305 -0.18 -6.97 -8.89
CA LEU A 305 -0.69 -5.79 -8.25
C LEU A 305 0.51 -5.00 -7.71
N ILE A 306 0.86 -3.92 -8.39
CA ILE A 306 1.97 -3.03 -8.01
C ILE A 306 1.38 -1.70 -7.56
N ASN A 307 1.62 -1.33 -6.30
CA ASN A 307 0.99 -0.15 -5.71
C ASN A 307 2.00 0.86 -5.18
N TYR A 308 2.07 2.02 -5.79
CA TYR A 308 2.78 3.21 -5.34
C TYR A 308 1.84 4.32 -4.83
N GLY A 309 0.52 4.12 -4.95
CA GLY A 309 -0.52 5.03 -4.50
C GLY A 309 -1.40 4.42 -3.40
N THR A 310 -2.68 4.73 -3.41
CA THR A 310 -3.63 4.16 -2.46
C THR A 310 -4.62 3.24 -3.15
N ILE A 311 -4.83 2.05 -2.56
CA ILE A 311 -5.87 1.12 -2.99
C ILE A 311 -6.83 0.91 -1.83
N LYS A 312 -8.13 1.08 -2.10
CA LYS A 312 -9.23 0.70 -1.24
C LYS A 312 -10.06 -0.35 -1.99
N ALA A 313 -10.15 -1.54 -1.44
CA ALA A 313 -10.92 -2.63 -2.05
C ALA A 313 -11.83 -3.30 -1.01
N THR A 314 -13.03 -3.73 -1.43
CA THR A 314 -13.83 -4.56 -0.53
C THR A 314 -13.22 -5.95 -0.43
N ASN A 315 -12.82 -6.54 -1.55
CA ASN A 315 -12.17 -7.84 -1.58
C ASN A 315 -10.98 -7.86 -2.55
N ILE A 316 -9.93 -8.56 -2.16
CA ILE A 316 -8.85 -8.97 -3.06
C ILE A 316 -8.76 -10.50 -3.05
N ASN A 317 -8.89 -11.13 -4.22
CA ASN A 317 -8.83 -12.57 -4.38
C ASN A 317 -7.82 -12.93 -5.48
N MET A 318 -6.66 -13.44 -5.07
CA MET A 318 -5.57 -13.83 -5.97
C MET A 318 -5.31 -15.33 -5.84
N THR A 319 -6.32 -16.12 -6.14
CA THR A 319 -6.22 -17.58 -6.05
C THR A 319 -5.95 -18.27 -7.39
N ALA A 320 -6.20 -17.59 -8.51
CA ALA A 320 -5.97 -18.05 -9.90
C ALA A 320 -6.29 -19.53 -10.13
N GLU A 321 -7.53 -19.91 -9.87
CA GLU A 321 -8.02 -21.29 -9.85
C GLU A 321 -7.55 -22.15 -11.04
N ASN A 322 -7.35 -21.54 -12.20
CA ASN A 322 -6.98 -22.25 -13.43
C ASN A 322 -5.48 -22.17 -13.77
N SER A 323 -4.71 -21.31 -13.14
CA SER A 323 -3.27 -21.15 -13.43
C SER A 323 -2.36 -21.79 -12.37
N GLY A 324 -2.91 -22.16 -11.22
CA GLY A 324 -2.15 -22.70 -10.09
C GLY A 324 -1.21 -21.70 -9.43
N ASN A 325 -1.16 -20.45 -9.91
CA ASN A 325 -0.33 -19.38 -9.38
C ASN A 325 -1.16 -18.10 -9.28
N GLY A 326 -1.30 -17.56 -8.08
CA GLY A 326 -2.11 -16.37 -7.79
C GLY A 326 -1.50 -15.06 -8.26
N GLY A 327 -0.19 -15.02 -8.45
CA GLY A 327 0.52 -13.85 -8.92
C GLY A 327 1.38 -13.15 -7.87
N ARG A 328 1.47 -11.83 -7.94
CA ARG A 328 2.35 -11.01 -7.09
C ARG A 328 1.65 -9.77 -6.58
N ILE A 329 1.90 -9.43 -5.31
CA ILE A 329 1.58 -8.13 -4.73
C ILE A 329 2.89 -7.41 -4.41
N GLU A 330 3.04 -6.19 -4.91
CA GLU A 330 4.14 -5.30 -4.57
C GLU A 330 3.54 -3.99 -4.06
N ASN A 331 3.69 -3.71 -2.76
CA ASN A 331 3.09 -2.53 -2.15
C ASN A 331 4.16 -1.58 -1.62
N HIS A 332 4.17 -0.38 -2.16
CA HIS A 332 5.05 0.73 -1.77
C HIS A 332 4.29 1.88 -1.10
N CYS A 333 2.98 1.72 -0.82
CA CYS A 333 2.19 2.74 -0.15
C CYS A 333 1.10 2.10 0.73
N LYS A 334 -0.17 2.27 0.39
CA LYS A 334 -1.27 1.80 1.22
C LYS A 334 -2.26 0.94 0.44
N ILE A 335 -2.55 -0.26 0.96
CA ILE A 335 -3.64 -1.11 0.52
C ILE A 335 -4.56 -1.36 1.71
N ASN A 336 -5.84 -1.03 1.57
CA ASN A 336 -6.88 -1.32 2.55
C ASN A 336 -7.94 -2.23 1.93
N VAL A 337 -8.14 -3.41 2.54
CA VAL A 337 -9.14 -4.40 2.14
C VAL A 337 -10.21 -4.46 3.21
N GLU A 338 -11.38 -3.89 2.95
CA GLU A 338 -12.46 -3.72 3.95
C GLU A 338 -13.07 -5.04 4.43
N ALA A 339 -13.02 -6.08 3.59
CA ALA A 339 -13.49 -7.41 3.93
C ALA A 339 -12.35 -8.42 3.75
N GLY A 340 -12.36 -9.24 2.69
CA GLY A 340 -11.52 -10.41 2.55
C GLY A 340 -10.30 -10.25 1.66
N LEU A 341 -9.17 -10.72 2.15
CA LEU A 341 -7.95 -10.94 1.39
C LEU A 341 -7.72 -12.45 1.23
N SER A 342 -7.98 -12.97 0.02
CA SER A 342 -7.78 -14.39 -0.31
C SER A 342 -6.60 -14.55 -1.23
N LEU A 343 -5.57 -15.27 -0.78
CA LEU A 343 -4.31 -15.43 -1.48
C LEU A 343 -3.91 -16.91 -1.57
N TYR A 344 -3.55 -17.36 -2.76
CA TYR A 344 -3.02 -18.71 -2.96
C TYR A 344 -1.83 -18.67 -3.91
N ASN A 345 -0.69 -19.17 -3.45
CA ASN A 345 0.57 -19.19 -4.16
C ASN A 345 0.95 -17.79 -4.70
N VAL A 346 0.96 -16.80 -3.80
CA VAL A 346 1.21 -15.39 -4.10
C VAL A 346 2.52 -14.95 -3.48
N GLY A 347 3.40 -14.32 -4.28
CA GLY A 347 4.53 -13.58 -3.79
C GLY A 347 4.10 -12.19 -3.33
N MET A 348 4.48 -11.78 -2.12
CA MET A 348 4.22 -10.45 -1.60
C MET A 348 5.52 -9.73 -1.28
N PHE A 349 5.60 -8.45 -1.67
CA PHE A 349 6.64 -7.53 -1.26
C PHE A 349 6.00 -6.29 -0.65
N LEU A 350 6.35 -5.97 0.58
CA LEU A 350 5.92 -4.76 1.27
C LEU A 350 7.14 -3.85 1.47
N GLY A 351 7.20 -2.79 0.70
CA GLY A 351 8.27 -1.80 0.76
C GLY A 351 8.30 -1.03 2.09
N ALA A 352 9.33 -0.27 2.33
CA ALA A 352 9.54 0.46 3.57
C ALA A 352 8.37 1.42 3.89
N SER A 353 7.93 1.40 5.13
CA SER A 353 6.87 2.29 5.65
C SER A 353 5.52 2.15 4.93
N THR A 354 5.17 0.96 4.51
CA THR A 354 3.91 0.67 3.82
C THR A 354 2.88 -0.01 4.72
N LEU A 355 1.62 0.05 4.33
CA LEU A 355 0.53 -0.62 5.02
C LEU A 355 -0.26 -1.49 4.05
N LEU A 356 -0.40 -2.78 4.36
CA LEU A 356 -1.44 -3.63 3.84
C LEU A 356 -2.34 -4.03 5.01
N GLU A 357 -3.59 -3.62 4.96
CA GLU A 357 -4.58 -3.92 5.99
C GLU A 357 -5.76 -4.66 5.39
N ALA A 358 -6.19 -5.74 6.03
CA ALA A 358 -7.38 -6.48 5.66
C ALA A 358 -8.20 -6.83 6.90
N ARG A 359 -9.52 -6.97 6.74
CA ARG A 359 -10.37 -7.38 7.84
C ARG A 359 -10.14 -8.86 8.18
N TYR A 360 -10.24 -9.75 7.20
CA TYR A 360 -9.90 -11.16 7.37
C TYR A 360 -9.01 -11.65 6.22
N MET A 361 -8.31 -12.75 6.44
CA MET A 361 -7.43 -13.34 5.44
C MET A 361 -7.64 -14.84 5.35
N ASP A 362 -7.75 -15.31 4.10
CA ASP A 362 -7.62 -16.71 3.74
C ASP A 362 -6.41 -16.87 2.83
N ALA A 363 -5.38 -17.56 3.34
CA ALA A 363 -4.10 -17.61 2.65
C ALA A 363 -3.46 -18.99 2.69
N LYS A 364 -2.89 -19.38 1.55
CA LYS A 364 -2.14 -20.63 1.39
C LYS A 364 -0.94 -20.40 0.48
N GLU A 365 0.20 -20.94 0.89
CA GLU A 365 1.45 -20.90 0.11
C GLU A 365 1.87 -19.48 -0.27
N ILE A 366 2.03 -18.61 0.74
CA ILE A 366 2.45 -17.23 0.55
C ILE A 366 3.92 -17.06 0.89
N GLU A 367 4.64 -16.39 0.00
CA GLU A 367 5.97 -15.88 0.27
C GLU A 367 5.88 -14.36 0.48
N CYS A 368 6.24 -13.89 1.68
CA CYS A 368 6.16 -12.47 2.00
C CYS A 368 7.52 -11.93 2.40
N GLU A 369 7.99 -10.94 1.67
CA GLU A 369 9.15 -10.12 2.00
C GLU A 369 8.68 -8.75 2.49
N MET A 370 9.19 -8.32 3.65
CA MET A 370 8.81 -7.06 4.26
C MET A 370 10.05 -6.22 4.55
N GLU A 371 10.06 -5.00 4.07
CA GLU A 371 11.08 -4.01 4.41
C GLU A 371 10.80 -3.34 5.77
N LYS A 372 11.77 -2.57 6.25
CA LYS A 372 11.71 -1.89 7.54
C LYS A 372 10.49 -0.96 7.65
N TYR A 373 9.76 -1.07 8.75
CA TYR A 373 8.54 -0.31 9.06
C TYR A 373 7.34 -0.58 8.15
N SER A 374 7.38 -1.64 7.34
CA SER A 374 6.17 -2.10 6.65
C SER A 374 5.25 -2.83 7.62
N ILE A 375 3.96 -2.72 7.39
CA ILE A 375 2.93 -3.36 8.22
C ILE A 375 1.99 -4.17 7.35
N PHE A 376 1.81 -5.40 7.77
CA PHE A 376 0.71 -6.25 7.35
C PHE A 376 -0.21 -6.49 8.55
N ARG A 377 -1.46 -6.04 8.46
CA ARG A 377 -2.43 -6.07 9.56
C ARG A 377 -3.69 -6.81 9.16
N ILE A 378 -4.12 -7.75 10.00
CA ILE A 378 -5.44 -8.36 9.93
C ILE A 378 -6.22 -7.88 11.16
N THR A 379 -7.42 -7.30 10.93
CA THR A 379 -8.18 -6.65 11.99
C THR A 379 -9.22 -7.55 12.66
N ASP A 380 -9.66 -8.61 11.98
CA ASP A 380 -10.57 -9.63 12.53
C ASP A 380 -9.79 -10.92 12.76
N THR A 381 -9.39 -11.16 13.99
CA THR A 381 -8.55 -12.31 14.37
C THR A 381 -9.34 -13.59 14.60
N ASP A 382 -10.66 -13.52 14.69
CA ASP A 382 -11.52 -14.69 14.92
C ASP A 382 -11.61 -15.59 13.68
N ASP A 383 -11.40 -15.00 12.48
CA ASP A 383 -11.42 -15.69 11.20
C ASP A 383 -10.02 -16.13 10.69
N VAL A 384 -8.97 -15.85 11.45
CA VAL A 384 -7.63 -16.33 11.12
C VAL A 384 -7.46 -17.75 11.66
N SER A 385 -7.76 -18.77 10.85
CA SER A 385 -7.48 -20.16 11.23
C SER A 385 -5.97 -20.36 11.39
N GLY A 386 -5.53 -21.08 12.43
CA GLY A 386 -4.10 -21.34 12.70
C GLY A 386 -3.35 -22.03 11.54
N GLN A 387 -4.06 -22.65 10.59
CA GLN A 387 -3.48 -23.20 9.36
C GLN A 387 -3.01 -22.11 8.38
N ASN A 388 -3.67 -20.97 8.35
CA ASN A 388 -3.31 -19.86 7.45
C ASN A 388 -2.04 -19.13 7.92
N LEU A 389 -1.83 -19.03 9.23
CA LEU A 389 -0.59 -18.48 9.80
C LEU A 389 0.63 -19.38 9.60
N ALA A 390 0.45 -20.70 9.59
CA ALA A 390 1.54 -21.65 9.37
C ALA A 390 2.11 -21.61 7.93
N SER A 391 1.34 -21.10 6.97
CA SER A 391 1.76 -20.92 5.57
C SER A 391 2.52 -19.63 5.33
N PHE A 392 2.57 -18.73 6.31
CA PHE A 392 3.23 -17.43 6.21
C PHE A 392 4.74 -17.59 6.44
N LYS A 393 5.51 -17.62 5.38
CA LYS A 393 6.97 -17.58 5.47
C LYS A 393 7.43 -16.14 5.46
N SER A 394 7.65 -15.55 6.63
CA SER A 394 8.32 -14.27 6.75
C SER A 394 9.82 -14.44 6.66
N TRP A 395 10.49 -13.80 5.72
CA TRP A 395 11.94 -13.83 5.56
C TRP A 395 12.68 -12.86 6.49
N ASN A 396 12.00 -11.89 7.04
CA ASN A 396 12.58 -10.95 8.00
C ASN A 396 11.93 -11.10 9.37
N LYS A 397 12.76 -11.37 10.39
CA LYS A 397 12.33 -11.30 11.78
C LYS A 397 11.83 -9.90 12.08
N ILE A 398 10.59 -9.82 12.53
CA ILE A 398 10.09 -8.64 13.24
C ILE A 398 10.84 -8.63 14.57
N GLU A 399 11.75 -7.68 14.77
CA GLU A 399 12.34 -7.33 16.07
C GLU A 399 11.52 -6.20 16.70
#